data_82ee7c2c777ee55c7bc2e8a601faa41b
#
_entry.id   82ee7c2c777ee55c7bc2e8a601faa41b
#
_cell.length_a   1.000
_cell.length_b   1.000
_cell.length_c   1.000
_cell.angle_alpha   90.00
_cell.angle_beta   90.00
_cell.angle_gamma   90.00
#
_symmetry.space_group_name_H-M   'P 1'
#
loop_
_entity.id
_entity.type
_entity.pdbx_description
1 polymer ?
#
loop_
_entity_poly.entity_id
_entity_poly.type
_entity_poly.pdbx_seq_one_letter_code
_entity_poly.pdbx_strand_id
1 'polypeptide(L)'
;DDNMYNGTQTNKLTISNPLYSMEGWSYRVMAFSPCYICGGETFSDSSELVITNLFIPNAFSPDGDGINDRWTIRGGLNENYPNNKLVIFNRWGIKVFDSTGYNNDWDGNYKGNLNGGSNTNLPEGTYFYVLDLNGDGSKIKKGYIYLTRMNDE
;
A
#
# COMPACT_ATOMS: atom_id res chain seq x y z
N ASP A 1 -16.34 14.67 -19.00
CA ASP A 1 -15.69 13.35 -18.98
C ASP A 1 -14.42 13.39 -19.82
N ASP A 2 -13.40 12.75 -19.36
CA ASP A 2 -12.12 12.57 -20.04
C ASP A 2 -11.61 11.12 -19.84
N ASN A 3 -10.35 10.84 -20.21
CA ASN A 3 -9.80 9.50 -20.05
C ASN A 3 -9.64 9.05 -18.59
N MET A 4 -9.62 9.96 -17.63
CA MET A 4 -9.51 9.67 -16.21
C MET A 4 -10.86 9.70 -15.49
N TYR A 5 -11.73 10.66 -15.83
CA TYR A 5 -13.02 10.87 -15.16
C TYR A 5 -14.16 10.50 -16.11
N ASN A 6 -15.08 9.67 -15.64
CA ASN A 6 -16.28 9.29 -16.37
C ASN A 6 -17.49 9.36 -15.45
N GLY A 7 -18.60 9.85 -15.98
CA GLY A 7 -19.84 10.00 -15.23
C GLY A 7 -19.95 11.30 -14.43
N THR A 8 -19.18 12.33 -14.81
CA THR A 8 -19.16 13.64 -14.11
C THR A 8 -20.53 14.34 -14.06
N GLN A 9 -21.44 13.97 -14.96
CA GLN A 9 -22.83 14.48 -15.01
C GLN A 9 -23.87 13.41 -14.63
N THR A 10 -23.47 12.40 -13.89
CA THR A 10 -24.36 11.32 -13.43
C THR A 10 -24.29 11.19 -11.91
N ASN A 11 -25.09 10.30 -11.35
CA ASN A 11 -25.03 9.95 -9.92
C ASN A 11 -23.86 9.03 -9.54
N LYS A 12 -23.01 8.70 -10.50
CA LYS A 12 -21.84 7.84 -10.30
C LYS A 12 -20.63 8.42 -11.03
N LEU A 13 -19.64 8.86 -10.27
CA LEU A 13 -18.32 9.21 -10.80
C LEU A 13 -17.43 7.98 -10.81
N THR A 14 -16.79 7.70 -11.95
CA THR A 14 -15.76 6.67 -12.08
C THR A 14 -14.43 7.36 -12.37
N ILE A 15 -13.42 7.07 -11.57
CA ILE A 15 -12.05 7.55 -11.76
C ILE A 15 -11.21 6.35 -12.20
N SER A 16 -10.69 6.41 -13.43
CA SER A 16 -9.87 5.36 -14.02
C SER A 16 -8.39 5.67 -13.82
N ASN A 17 -7.62 4.69 -13.34
CA ASN A 17 -6.19 4.81 -13.11
C ASN A 17 -5.80 6.06 -12.29
N PRO A 18 -6.36 6.26 -11.08
CA PRO A 18 -6.02 7.41 -10.27
C PRO A 18 -4.53 7.41 -9.94
N LEU A 19 -3.89 8.58 -9.99
CA LEU A 19 -2.51 8.74 -9.57
C LEU A 19 -2.43 8.65 -8.05
N TYR A 20 -1.38 8.05 -7.52
CA TYR A 20 -1.17 7.95 -6.06
C TYR A 20 -1.15 9.33 -5.38
N SER A 21 -0.68 10.36 -6.08
CA SER A 21 -0.70 11.75 -5.60
C SER A 21 -2.11 12.33 -5.40
N MET A 22 -3.16 11.65 -5.86
CA MET A 22 -4.56 12.05 -5.68
C MET A 22 -5.18 11.45 -4.42
N GLU A 23 -4.46 10.62 -3.67
CA GLU A 23 -4.94 10.09 -2.40
C GLU A 23 -5.23 11.22 -1.42
N GLY A 24 -6.36 11.16 -0.72
CA GLY A 24 -6.84 12.23 0.15
C GLY A 24 -7.57 13.37 -0.57
N TRP A 25 -7.65 13.36 -1.90
CA TRP A 25 -8.48 14.34 -2.60
C TRP A 25 -9.95 14.13 -2.27
N SER A 26 -10.64 15.22 -2.03
CA SER A 26 -12.06 15.20 -1.72
C SER A 26 -12.91 15.55 -2.93
N TYR A 27 -13.96 14.79 -3.15
CA TYR A 27 -14.92 14.97 -4.23
C TYR A 27 -16.31 15.23 -3.66
N ARG A 28 -17.06 16.10 -4.31
CA ARG A 28 -18.46 16.38 -3.97
C ARG A 28 -19.28 16.58 -5.24
N VAL A 29 -20.57 16.34 -5.15
CA VAL A 29 -21.51 16.63 -6.21
C VAL A 29 -21.97 18.08 -6.06
N MET A 30 -21.98 18.82 -7.15
CA MET A 30 -22.60 20.12 -7.28
C MET A 30 -23.87 19.96 -8.13
N ALA A 31 -25.00 20.29 -7.57
CA ALA A 31 -26.25 20.42 -8.31
C ALA A 31 -26.57 21.90 -8.47
N PHE A 32 -26.84 22.29 -9.70
CA PHE A 32 -27.32 23.64 -9.96
C PHE A 32 -28.67 23.61 -10.70
N SER A 33 -29.54 24.55 -10.40
CA SER A 33 -30.79 24.73 -11.10
C SER A 33 -30.62 25.82 -12.17
N PRO A 34 -30.95 25.54 -13.44
CA PRO A 34 -30.88 26.54 -14.50
C PRO A 34 -32.03 27.58 -14.39
N CYS A 35 -32.84 27.53 -13.34
CA CYS A 35 -33.90 28.49 -13.14
C CYS A 35 -33.32 29.89 -12.85
N TYR A 36 -33.64 30.87 -13.68
CA TYR A 36 -33.10 32.22 -13.62
C TYR A 36 -33.50 33.00 -12.36
N ILE A 37 -34.54 32.56 -11.64
CA ILE A 37 -35.12 33.28 -10.47
C ILE A 37 -34.77 32.56 -9.15
N CYS A 38 -34.52 31.28 -9.18
CA CYS A 38 -34.23 30.47 -7.99
C CYS A 38 -32.93 29.66 -8.13
N GLY A 39 -32.03 30.12 -9.02
CA GLY A 39 -30.73 29.49 -9.25
C GLY A 39 -29.91 29.54 -7.98
N GLY A 40 -29.64 28.36 -7.45
CA GLY A 40 -28.75 28.15 -6.33
C GLY A 40 -27.87 26.95 -6.63
N GLU A 41 -26.62 27.05 -6.22
CA GLU A 41 -25.71 25.90 -6.19
C GLU A 41 -25.91 25.18 -4.86
N THR A 42 -26.08 23.86 -4.93
CA THR A 42 -26.11 22.99 -3.76
C THR A 42 -25.03 21.96 -3.89
N PHE A 43 -24.28 21.80 -2.83
CA PHE A 43 -23.20 20.83 -2.77
C PHE A 43 -23.57 19.68 -1.84
N SER A 44 -23.22 18.45 -2.22
CA SER A 44 -23.25 17.32 -1.31
C SER A 44 -22.13 17.43 -0.27
N ASP A 45 -22.20 16.60 0.75
CA ASP A 45 -21.02 16.30 1.58
C ASP A 45 -19.87 15.82 0.68
N SER A 46 -18.65 16.09 1.10
CA SER A 46 -17.46 15.61 0.42
C SER A 46 -17.16 14.17 0.80
N SER A 47 -16.69 13.40 -0.19
CA SER A 47 -16.13 12.05 0.04
C SER A 47 -14.67 12.04 -0.36
N GLU A 48 -13.84 11.47 0.49
CA GLU A 48 -12.41 11.35 0.25
C GLU A 48 -12.12 10.20 -0.73
N LEU A 49 -11.18 10.43 -1.65
CA LEU A 49 -10.67 9.40 -2.53
C LEU A 49 -9.68 8.51 -1.78
N VAL A 50 -10.04 7.24 -1.65
CA VAL A 50 -9.15 6.20 -1.14
C VAL A 50 -8.63 5.37 -2.31
N ILE A 51 -7.32 5.40 -2.53
CA ILE A 51 -6.67 4.61 -3.59
C ILE A 51 -6.39 3.21 -3.06
N THR A 52 -7.13 2.22 -3.55
CA THR A 52 -7.00 0.83 -3.13
C THR A 52 -5.94 0.03 -3.90
N ASN A 53 -5.26 0.64 -4.86
CA ASN A 53 -4.15 0.00 -5.56
C ASN A 53 -2.91 -0.03 -4.68
N LEU A 54 -2.58 -1.22 -4.19
CA LEU A 54 -1.38 -1.42 -3.40
C LEU A 54 -0.12 -1.21 -4.26
N PHE A 55 0.74 -0.30 -3.83
CA PHE A 55 2.11 -0.20 -4.31
C PHE A 55 3.01 -1.03 -3.40
N ILE A 56 3.58 -2.10 -3.96
CA ILE A 56 4.47 -3.02 -3.26
C ILE A 56 5.89 -2.75 -3.79
N PRO A 57 6.76 -2.10 -3.02
CA PRO A 57 8.11 -1.78 -3.49
C PRO A 57 8.95 -3.05 -3.63
N ASN A 58 9.86 -3.03 -4.59
CA ASN A 58 10.79 -4.13 -4.86
C ASN A 58 12.18 -3.94 -4.23
N ALA A 59 12.38 -2.86 -3.47
CA ALA A 59 13.62 -2.60 -2.74
C ALA A 59 13.37 -1.73 -1.52
N PHE A 60 14.27 -1.80 -0.53
CA PHE A 60 14.36 -0.90 0.62
C PHE A 60 15.78 -0.94 1.21
N SER A 61 16.13 0.08 2.01
CA SER A 61 17.49 0.27 2.53
C SER A 61 17.45 0.53 4.05
N PRO A 62 17.46 -0.52 4.89
CA PRO A 62 17.47 -0.34 6.34
C PRO A 62 18.88 -0.04 6.85
N ASP A 63 19.35 1.18 6.63
CA ASP A 63 20.66 1.70 7.05
C ASP A 63 20.57 2.71 8.22
N GLY A 64 19.36 3.13 8.58
CA GLY A 64 19.11 3.99 9.74
C GLY A 64 19.11 5.48 9.43
N ASP A 65 19.10 5.86 8.16
CA ASP A 65 19.06 7.27 7.74
C ASP A 65 17.65 7.91 7.83
N GLY A 66 16.63 7.11 8.14
CA GLY A 66 15.22 7.51 8.21
C GLY A 66 14.48 7.41 6.89
N ILE A 67 15.13 6.99 5.79
CA ILE A 67 14.55 6.88 4.47
C ILE A 67 14.54 5.42 4.02
N ASN A 68 13.36 4.85 3.76
CA ASN A 68 13.18 3.46 3.34
C ASN A 68 13.79 2.41 4.31
N ASP A 69 13.94 2.75 5.58
CA ASP A 69 14.41 1.82 6.63
C ASP A 69 13.48 0.65 6.85
N ARG A 70 12.24 0.76 6.37
CA ARG A 70 11.23 -0.29 6.48
C ARG A 70 10.62 -0.58 5.12
N TRP A 71 10.34 -1.85 4.88
CA TRP A 71 9.64 -2.23 3.67
C TRP A 71 8.16 -1.85 3.76
N THR A 72 7.80 -0.74 3.12
CA THR A 72 6.49 -0.10 3.26
C THR A 72 5.62 -0.35 2.04
N ILE A 73 4.55 -1.11 2.20
CA ILE A 73 3.49 -1.29 1.20
C ILE A 73 2.53 -0.12 1.34
N ARG A 74 2.34 0.64 0.26
CA ARG A 74 1.48 1.83 0.23
C ARG A 74 0.13 1.49 -0.43
N GLY A 75 -0.88 2.33 -0.20
CA GLY A 75 -2.22 2.17 -0.77
C GLY A 75 -3.20 1.46 0.17
N GLY A 76 -3.08 1.73 1.47
CA GLY A 76 -4.08 1.30 2.46
C GLY A 76 -4.13 -0.21 2.66
N LEU A 77 -2.98 -0.86 2.88
CA LEU A 77 -2.94 -2.32 3.05
C LEU A 77 -3.83 -2.78 4.21
N ASN A 78 -3.70 -2.18 5.40
CA ASN A 78 -4.45 -2.61 6.57
C ASN A 78 -5.90 -2.13 6.56
N GLU A 79 -6.14 -0.95 6.00
CA GLU A 79 -7.48 -0.35 5.87
C GLU A 79 -8.37 -1.20 4.94
N ASN A 80 -7.80 -1.68 3.84
CA ASN A 80 -8.53 -2.46 2.84
C ASN A 80 -8.44 -3.98 3.06
N TYR A 81 -7.38 -4.45 3.72
CA TYR A 81 -7.07 -5.86 3.93
C TYR A 81 -6.57 -6.12 5.35
N PRO A 82 -7.42 -5.95 6.38
CA PRO A 82 -7.00 -6.05 7.79
C PRO A 82 -6.51 -7.46 8.20
N ASN A 83 -6.94 -8.47 7.46
CA ASN A 83 -6.54 -9.86 7.72
C ASN A 83 -5.37 -10.33 6.86
N ASN A 84 -4.65 -9.40 6.22
CA ASN A 84 -3.54 -9.77 5.34
C ASN A 84 -2.48 -10.60 6.08
N LYS A 85 -1.83 -11.50 5.35
CA LYS A 85 -0.71 -12.30 5.84
C LYS A 85 0.47 -12.14 4.92
N LEU A 86 1.59 -11.76 5.49
CA LEU A 86 2.86 -11.62 4.79
C LEU A 86 3.83 -12.69 5.25
N VAL A 87 4.49 -13.33 4.29
CA VAL A 87 5.62 -14.23 4.56
C VAL A 87 6.77 -13.85 3.63
N ILE A 88 7.98 -13.75 4.18
CA ILE A 88 9.18 -13.43 3.42
C ILE A 88 10.18 -14.58 3.57
N PHE A 89 10.79 -14.93 2.45
CA PHE A 89 11.75 -16.01 2.33
C PHE A 89 13.08 -15.49 1.78
N ASN A 90 14.17 -16.10 2.20
CA ASN A 90 15.46 -15.90 1.54
C ASN A 90 15.56 -16.72 0.23
N ARG A 91 16.69 -16.59 -0.49
CA ARG A 91 16.94 -17.28 -1.75
C ARG A 91 16.94 -18.82 -1.65
N TRP A 92 17.06 -19.38 -0.45
CA TRP A 92 17.01 -20.83 -0.20
C TRP A 92 15.61 -21.32 0.19
N GLY A 93 14.62 -20.43 0.17
CA GLY A 93 13.25 -20.76 0.57
C GLY A 93 13.05 -20.85 2.09
N ILE A 94 14.02 -20.37 2.88
CA ILE A 94 13.88 -20.33 4.34
C ILE A 94 13.10 -19.09 4.71
N LYS A 95 12.04 -19.27 5.52
CA LYS A 95 11.22 -18.17 6.04
C LYS A 95 12.05 -17.30 6.98
N VAL A 96 12.12 -16.00 6.71
CA VAL A 96 12.88 -15.01 7.48
C VAL A 96 11.99 -14.02 8.22
N PHE A 97 10.74 -13.87 7.76
CA PHE A 97 9.77 -12.99 8.39
C PHE A 97 8.35 -13.50 8.11
N ASP A 98 7.45 -13.33 9.06
CA ASP A 98 6.02 -13.49 8.85
C ASP A 98 5.21 -12.55 9.76
N SER A 99 4.06 -12.11 9.26
CA SER A 99 3.14 -11.24 9.98
C SER A 99 1.71 -11.47 9.52
N THR A 100 0.77 -11.36 10.45
CA THR A 100 -0.66 -11.21 10.17
C THR A 100 -1.06 -9.78 10.49
N GLY A 101 -1.73 -9.10 9.54
CA GLY A 101 -1.97 -7.68 9.64
C GLY A 101 -0.64 -6.90 9.54
N TYR A 102 0.11 -7.11 8.47
CA TYR A 102 1.40 -6.47 8.27
C TYR A 102 1.30 -4.94 8.34
N ASN A 103 2.02 -4.34 9.26
CA ASN A 103 1.95 -2.91 9.56
C ASN A 103 3.21 -2.14 9.11
N ASN A 104 3.81 -2.52 7.97
CA ASN A 104 4.98 -1.85 7.42
C ASN A 104 6.15 -1.78 8.41
N ASP A 105 6.37 -2.85 9.19
CA ASP A 105 7.31 -2.88 10.31
C ASP A 105 8.54 -3.77 10.06
N TRP A 106 8.67 -4.38 8.87
CA TRP A 106 9.85 -5.16 8.55
C TRP A 106 11.04 -4.26 8.19
N ASP A 107 12.08 -4.36 9.00
CA ASP A 107 13.32 -3.58 8.96
C ASP A 107 14.52 -4.38 8.44
N GLY A 108 14.29 -5.48 7.72
CA GLY A 108 15.36 -6.34 7.22
C GLY A 108 16.02 -7.21 8.30
N ASN A 109 15.37 -7.35 9.46
CA ASN A 109 15.82 -8.25 10.50
C ASN A 109 15.10 -9.60 10.45
N TYR A 110 15.82 -10.64 10.84
CA TYR A 110 15.23 -11.97 11.04
C TYR A 110 14.37 -11.97 12.31
N LYS A 111 13.09 -12.29 12.15
CA LYS A 111 12.15 -12.43 13.29
C LYS A 111 11.75 -13.89 13.51
N GLY A 112 12.66 -14.82 13.51
CA GLY A 112 12.40 -16.24 13.77
C GLY A 112 13.18 -16.77 14.97
N ASN A 113 12.67 -17.83 15.60
CA ASN A 113 13.37 -18.56 16.65
C ASN A 113 14.47 -19.46 16.06
N LEU A 114 15.64 -18.90 15.76
CA LEU A 114 16.86 -19.69 15.65
C LEU A 114 17.55 -19.57 17.01
N ASN A 115 17.37 -20.58 17.86
CA ASN A 115 18.16 -20.83 19.09
C ASN A 115 18.58 -19.58 19.88
N GLY A 116 17.61 -18.83 20.46
CA GLY A 116 17.91 -17.86 21.49
C GLY A 116 17.81 -16.37 21.13
N GLY A 117 16.83 -15.97 20.32
CA GLY A 117 16.27 -14.61 20.39
C GLY A 117 17.22 -13.46 20.06
N SER A 118 17.90 -13.48 18.96
CA SER A 118 18.61 -12.29 18.47
C SER A 118 17.92 -11.77 17.21
N ASN A 119 17.51 -10.51 17.22
CA ASN A 119 17.23 -9.74 16.02
C ASN A 119 18.53 -9.71 15.20
N THR A 120 18.66 -10.59 14.22
CA THR A 120 19.86 -10.68 13.41
C THR A 120 19.60 -9.97 12.09
N ASN A 121 20.43 -8.99 11.77
CA ASN A 121 20.40 -8.32 10.49
C ASN A 121 20.53 -9.34 9.36
N LEU A 122 19.56 -9.34 8.47
CA LEU A 122 19.66 -10.17 7.26
C LEU A 122 20.67 -9.55 6.30
N PRO A 123 21.47 -10.38 5.58
CA PRO A 123 22.43 -9.88 4.60
C PRO A 123 21.74 -9.19 3.44
N GLU A 124 22.46 -8.31 2.78
CA GLU A 124 22.02 -7.72 1.50
C GLU A 124 21.71 -8.81 0.49
N GLY A 125 20.72 -8.52 -0.36
CA GLY A 125 20.35 -9.46 -1.41
C GLY A 125 18.86 -9.52 -1.68
N THR A 126 18.49 -10.49 -2.50
CA THR A 126 17.12 -10.70 -2.93
C THR A 126 16.40 -11.65 -1.98
N TYR A 127 15.22 -11.20 -1.55
CA TYR A 127 14.24 -11.93 -0.77
C TYR A 127 12.96 -12.08 -1.59
N PHE A 128 12.13 -13.05 -1.25
CA PHE A 128 10.87 -13.31 -1.93
C PHE A 128 9.73 -13.20 -0.95
N TYR A 129 8.63 -12.56 -1.35
CA TYR A 129 7.46 -12.44 -0.51
C TYR A 129 6.24 -13.16 -1.09
N VAL A 130 5.39 -13.59 -0.19
CA VAL A 130 4.03 -14.02 -0.45
C VAL A 130 3.13 -13.18 0.46
N LEU A 131 2.29 -12.36 -0.16
CA LEU A 131 1.30 -11.53 0.53
C LEU A 131 -0.09 -12.04 0.17
N ASP A 132 -0.76 -12.62 1.14
CA ASP A 132 -2.16 -13.01 1.04
C ASP A 132 -3.00 -11.86 1.60
N LEU A 133 -3.70 -11.15 0.73
CA LEU A 133 -4.43 -9.94 1.09
C LEU A 133 -5.61 -10.22 2.03
N ASN A 134 -6.30 -11.33 1.83
CA ASN A 134 -7.46 -11.69 2.63
C ASN A 134 -7.13 -12.61 3.82
N GLY A 135 -5.93 -13.21 3.82
CA GLY A 135 -5.49 -14.16 4.84
C GLY A 135 -6.12 -15.55 4.72
N ASP A 136 -6.88 -15.83 3.68
CA ASP A 136 -7.59 -17.08 3.39
C ASP A 136 -7.08 -17.81 2.13
N GLY A 137 -6.06 -17.27 1.49
CA GLY A 137 -5.48 -17.80 0.26
C GLY A 137 -6.20 -17.39 -1.03
N SER A 138 -7.27 -16.61 -0.96
CA SER A 138 -8.08 -16.24 -2.13
C SER A 138 -7.43 -15.15 -2.99
N LYS A 139 -6.59 -14.29 -2.40
CA LYS A 139 -6.01 -13.13 -3.10
C LYS A 139 -4.52 -12.96 -2.78
N ILE A 140 -3.68 -13.67 -3.51
CA ILE A 140 -2.24 -13.76 -3.26
C ILE A 140 -1.47 -12.87 -4.24
N LYS A 141 -0.56 -12.05 -3.70
CA LYS A 141 0.49 -11.33 -4.42
C LYS A 141 1.84 -11.96 -4.10
N LYS A 142 2.70 -12.12 -5.09
CA LYS A 142 4.06 -12.67 -4.95
C LYS A 142 5.04 -11.79 -5.69
N GLY A 143 6.24 -11.71 -5.17
CA GLY A 143 7.30 -10.94 -5.82
C GLY A 143 8.62 -11.07 -5.08
N TYR A 144 9.52 -10.15 -5.37
CA TYR A 144 10.83 -10.08 -4.74
C TYR A 144 11.05 -8.72 -4.09
N ILE A 145 12.00 -8.69 -3.15
CA ILE A 145 12.44 -7.50 -2.43
C ILE A 145 13.97 -7.54 -2.45
N TYR A 146 14.58 -6.47 -2.91
CA TYR A 146 16.03 -6.30 -2.78
C TYR A 146 16.31 -5.50 -1.50
N LEU A 147 17.02 -6.10 -0.57
CA LEU A 147 17.50 -5.46 0.64
C LEU A 147 18.92 -4.96 0.39
N THR A 148 19.16 -3.68 0.53
CA THR A 148 20.48 -3.07 0.46
C THR A 148 20.76 -2.28 1.73
N ARG A 149 22.04 -2.16 2.13
CA ARG A 149 22.50 -1.31 3.22
C ARG A 149 23.62 -0.48 2.66
N MET A 150 23.34 0.77 2.31
CA MET A 150 24.41 1.69 1.95
C MET A 150 25.17 2.02 3.23
N ASN A 151 26.36 1.47 3.39
CA ASN A 151 27.31 1.99 4.35
C ASN A 151 27.95 3.20 3.65
N ASP A 152 27.65 4.41 4.13
CA ASP A 152 28.43 5.58 3.79
C ASP A 152 29.86 5.33 4.30
N GLU A 153 30.83 5.15 3.37
CA GLU A 153 32.27 5.16 3.66
C GLU A 153 32.75 6.58 3.93
#